data_edeb93ea9d6a88e88954a53337c2f7e8
#
_entry.id   edeb93ea9d6a88e88954a53337c2f7e8
#
_cell.length_a   1.000
_cell.length_b   1.000
_cell.length_c   1.000
_cell.angle_alpha   90.00
_cell.angle_beta   90.00
_cell.angle_gamma   90.00
#
_symmetry.space_group_name_H-M   'P 1'
#
loop_
_entity.id
_entity.type
_entity.pdbx_description
1 polymer ?
#
loop_
_entity_poly.entity_id
_entity_poly.type
_entity_poly.pdbx_seq_one_letter_code
_entity_poly.pdbx_strand_id
1 'polypeptide(L)'
;MSNSVFTPPGQASWAAGSHPRKRRDWRLLGGVTAGILVIGGLGTACHNTAGAGGSSTATTTGGNAQTGGRTKTVPDFVGMGLQSAQDAAQKQGFSTLKSHDSLGRDRHQILDRDWKVCSQNVKAGTTTSTDTQLDFGAVKLDETCPAKDQSAPASAGGTMPDFKGKSVNTARDALRSGTSITVKDASGKGRYVLLESNWQVCSQKPPAGTRLSGQPVEFSAVKFGESCP
;
A
#
# COMPACT_ATOMS: atom_id res chain seq x y z
N MET A 1 -38.03 -61.58 1.47
CA MET A 1 -36.92 -61.23 0.55
C MET A 1 -37.46 -60.16 -0.41
N SER A 2 -37.32 -58.89 -0.10
CA SER A 2 -37.78 -57.80 -0.95
C SER A 2 -36.61 -56.89 -1.23
N ASN A 3 -36.13 -56.90 -2.48
CA ASN A 3 -35.10 -56.00 -2.99
C ASN A 3 -35.70 -54.63 -3.26
N SER A 4 -35.29 -53.62 -2.49
CA SER A 4 -35.56 -52.22 -2.77
C SER A 4 -34.41 -51.65 -3.64
N VAL A 5 -34.75 -51.33 -4.88
CA VAL A 5 -33.83 -50.66 -5.84
C VAL A 5 -33.77 -49.17 -5.45
N PHE A 6 -32.58 -48.68 -5.14
CA PHE A 6 -32.32 -47.28 -4.84
C PHE A 6 -32.05 -46.53 -6.13
N THR A 7 -32.98 -45.61 -6.52
CA THR A 7 -32.81 -44.72 -7.66
C THR A 7 -32.15 -43.42 -7.21
N PRO A 8 -31.01 -42.96 -7.76
CA PRO A 8 -30.43 -41.67 -7.43
C PRO A 8 -31.17 -40.51 -8.05
N PRO A 9 -31.29 -39.34 -7.38
CA PRO A 9 -31.97 -38.16 -7.92
C PRO A 9 -31.12 -37.48 -9.00
N GLY A 10 -31.86 -36.93 -9.99
CA GLY A 10 -31.41 -36.43 -11.29
C GLY A 10 -30.29 -35.40 -11.24
N GLN A 11 -29.42 -35.55 -12.22
CA GLN A 11 -28.41 -34.55 -12.58
C GLN A 11 -29.06 -33.34 -13.23
N ALA A 12 -28.93 -32.16 -12.58
CA ALA A 12 -29.30 -30.90 -13.20
C ALA A 12 -28.24 -30.54 -14.26
N SER A 13 -28.65 -30.52 -15.51
CA SER A 13 -27.85 -30.05 -16.65
C SER A 13 -27.62 -28.54 -16.55
N TRP A 14 -26.39 -28.13 -16.37
CA TRP A 14 -25.99 -26.73 -16.47
C TRP A 14 -25.82 -26.34 -17.93
N ALA A 15 -26.81 -25.64 -18.47
CA ALA A 15 -26.71 -25.02 -19.79
C ALA A 15 -25.61 -23.94 -19.75
N ALA A 16 -24.58 -24.13 -20.57
CA ALA A 16 -23.52 -23.17 -20.78
C ALA A 16 -24.07 -21.94 -21.52
N GLY A 17 -24.30 -20.87 -20.80
CA GLY A 17 -24.61 -19.55 -21.36
C GLY A 17 -23.35 -18.94 -21.97
N SER A 18 -23.25 -18.97 -23.30
CA SER A 18 -22.26 -18.29 -24.08
C SER A 18 -22.51 -16.79 -24.09
N HIS A 19 -21.78 -16.02 -23.33
CA HIS A 19 -21.76 -14.56 -23.45
C HIS A 19 -20.88 -14.14 -24.63
N PRO A 20 -21.38 -13.33 -25.59
CA PRO A 20 -20.56 -12.83 -26.69
C PRO A 20 -19.56 -11.80 -26.15
N ARG A 21 -18.27 -12.07 -26.28
CA ARG A 21 -17.20 -11.11 -26.06
C ARG A 21 -17.29 -10.02 -27.15
N LYS A 22 -17.68 -8.82 -26.80
CA LYS A 22 -17.51 -7.63 -27.64
C LYS A 22 -16.02 -7.38 -27.85
N ARG A 23 -15.52 -7.75 -29.03
CA ARG A 23 -14.22 -7.28 -29.52
C ARG A 23 -14.35 -5.78 -29.79
N ARG A 24 -13.60 -4.98 -29.07
CA ARG A 24 -13.36 -3.57 -29.43
C ARG A 24 -12.34 -3.57 -30.55
N ASP A 25 -12.78 -3.36 -31.77
CA ASP A 25 -11.91 -3.09 -32.90
C ASP A 25 -11.27 -1.71 -32.71
N TRP A 26 -9.98 -1.72 -32.41
CA TRP A 26 -9.16 -0.51 -32.41
C TRP A 26 -8.69 -0.27 -33.84
N ARG A 27 -9.48 0.48 -34.59
CA ARG A 27 -9.04 0.98 -35.89
C ARG A 27 -8.00 2.08 -35.67
N LEU A 28 -6.78 1.76 -36.06
CA LEU A 28 -5.71 2.70 -36.30
C LEU A 28 -6.12 3.67 -37.41
N LEU A 29 -6.30 4.92 -37.08
CA LEU A 29 -6.33 6.01 -38.05
C LEU A 29 -4.92 6.63 -38.09
N GLY A 30 -4.18 6.22 -39.08
CA GLY A 30 -2.94 6.87 -39.49
C GLY A 30 -3.26 8.22 -40.12
N GLY A 31 -2.57 9.24 -39.69
CA GLY A 31 -2.56 10.56 -40.29
C GLY A 31 -1.14 11.11 -40.27
N VAL A 32 -0.40 10.84 -41.37
CA VAL A 32 0.87 11.44 -41.67
C VAL A 32 0.59 12.84 -42.25
N THR A 33 1.12 13.90 -41.63
CA THR A 33 1.40 15.14 -42.36
C THR A 33 2.78 15.67 -41.95
N ALA A 34 3.70 15.49 -42.88
CA ALA A 34 4.98 16.15 -42.88
C ALA A 34 4.77 17.66 -43.22
N GLY A 35 5.39 18.51 -42.44
CA GLY A 35 5.47 19.94 -42.72
C GLY A 35 6.83 20.46 -42.28
N ILE A 36 7.79 20.41 -43.20
CA ILE A 36 9.09 21.07 -43.11
C ILE A 36 8.89 22.54 -43.51
N LEU A 37 9.28 23.46 -42.65
CA LEU A 37 9.58 24.83 -43.05
C LEU A 37 10.84 25.32 -42.31
N VAL A 38 11.93 25.27 -43.06
CA VAL A 38 13.20 25.94 -42.78
C VAL A 38 13.08 27.37 -43.29
N ILE A 39 13.24 28.36 -42.45
CA ILE A 39 13.66 29.71 -42.94
C ILE A 39 14.74 30.20 -41.97
N GLY A 40 15.93 30.28 -42.53
CA GLY A 40 17.09 30.94 -41.93
C GLY A 40 16.95 32.46 -42.02
N GLY A 41 17.57 33.14 -41.07
CA GLY A 41 17.71 34.60 -41.07
C GLY A 41 18.90 34.98 -40.21
N LEU A 42 20.06 35.04 -40.83
CA LEU A 42 21.25 35.73 -40.33
C LEU A 42 21.00 37.24 -40.44
N GLY A 43 21.27 37.98 -39.38
CA GLY A 43 21.22 39.45 -39.42
C GLY A 43 22.09 40.04 -38.31
N THR A 44 23.30 40.33 -38.71
CA THR A 44 24.35 41.09 -38.02
C THR A 44 23.96 42.54 -37.74
N ALA A 45 24.61 43.09 -36.75
CA ALA A 45 25.28 44.36 -36.72
C ALA A 45 24.88 45.31 -35.59
N CYS A 46 25.88 45.60 -34.84
CA CYS A 46 26.07 46.68 -33.89
C CYS A 46 25.79 48.07 -34.48
N HIS A 47 25.25 48.98 -33.70
CA HIS A 47 25.70 50.39 -33.72
C HIS A 47 25.46 51.03 -32.34
N ASN A 48 26.56 51.49 -31.75
CA ASN A 48 26.59 52.46 -30.67
C ASN A 48 26.07 53.81 -31.16
N THR A 49 25.21 54.43 -30.39
CA THR A 49 25.15 55.90 -30.34
C THR A 49 24.79 56.36 -28.94
N ALA A 50 25.65 57.15 -28.37
CA ALA A 50 25.52 57.81 -27.10
C ALA A 50 24.39 58.86 -27.12
N GLY A 51 23.57 58.90 -26.11
CA GLY A 51 22.59 59.93 -25.91
C GLY A 51 22.18 60.00 -24.40
N ALA A 52 22.50 61.08 -23.79
CA ALA A 52 22.43 61.40 -22.38
C ALA A 52 20.98 61.47 -21.83
N GLY A 53 20.81 61.14 -20.56
CA GLY A 53 19.87 61.78 -19.69
C GLY A 53 18.58 61.03 -19.41
N GLY A 54 18.45 60.46 -18.20
CA GLY A 54 17.22 59.97 -17.68
C GLY A 54 17.46 58.98 -16.53
N SER A 55 17.71 59.52 -15.34
CA SER A 55 17.72 58.75 -14.12
C SER A 55 16.32 58.20 -13.87
N SER A 56 16.06 56.97 -14.22
CA SER A 56 14.93 56.21 -13.74
C SER A 56 15.45 55.16 -12.78
N THR A 57 15.31 55.41 -11.52
CA THR A 57 15.53 54.45 -10.44
C THR A 57 14.61 53.25 -10.66
N ALA A 58 15.10 52.24 -11.37
CA ALA A 58 14.44 50.95 -11.39
C ALA A 58 14.63 50.34 -10.00
N THR A 59 13.61 50.47 -9.15
CA THR A 59 13.48 49.68 -7.95
C THR A 59 13.40 48.23 -8.39
N THR A 60 14.54 47.58 -8.38
CA THR A 60 14.59 46.10 -8.48
C THR A 60 13.95 45.60 -7.21
N THR A 61 12.64 45.41 -7.25
CA THR A 61 11.95 44.56 -6.26
C THR A 61 12.52 43.18 -6.47
N GLY A 62 13.55 42.86 -5.69
CA GLY A 62 14.03 41.49 -5.55
C GLY A 62 12.84 40.63 -5.14
N GLY A 63 12.22 40.00 -6.11
CA GLY A 63 11.27 38.93 -5.89
C GLY A 63 12.03 37.86 -5.11
N ASN A 64 11.86 37.93 -3.78
CA ASN A 64 12.21 36.82 -2.93
C ASN A 64 11.37 35.65 -3.44
N ALA A 65 11.98 34.75 -4.20
CA ALA A 65 11.38 33.48 -4.56
C ALA A 65 11.20 32.73 -3.23
N GLN A 66 10.11 33.06 -2.54
CA GLN A 66 9.61 32.25 -1.46
C GLN A 66 9.35 30.88 -2.05
N THR A 67 10.25 29.94 -1.75
CA THR A 67 9.99 28.51 -1.76
C THR A 67 8.93 28.22 -0.70
N GLY A 68 7.77 28.89 -0.81
CA GLY A 68 6.57 28.59 -0.06
C GLY A 68 6.07 27.24 -0.56
N GLY A 69 6.37 26.17 0.14
CA GLY A 69 5.81 24.85 -0.13
C GLY A 69 4.29 25.03 -0.35
N ARG A 70 3.78 24.47 -1.44
CA ARG A 70 2.35 24.53 -1.74
C ARG A 70 1.60 23.89 -0.59
N THR A 71 0.67 24.63 0.03
CA THR A 71 -0.18 24.09 1.09
C THR A 71 -1.53 23.69 0.50
N LYS A 72 -2.10 22.61 1.03
CA LYS A 72 -3.43 22.10 0.69
C LYS A 72 -4.15 21.62 1.93
N THR A 73 -5.48 21.67 1.88
CA THR A 73 -6.30 21.05 2.91
C THR A 73 -6.38 19.56 2.67
N VAL A 74 -6.08 18.78 3.70
CA VAL A 74 -6.12 17.30 3.66
C VAL A 74 -7.58 16.84 3.66
N PRO A 75 -8.01 16.05 2.67
CA PRO A 75 -9.33 15.44 2.64
C PRO A 75 -9.53 14.39 3.74
N ASP A 76 -10.77 13.97 3.94
CA ASP A 76 -11.09 12.78 4.70
C ASP A 76 -10.92 11.54 3.82
N PHE A 77 -9.94 10.70 4.16
CA PHE A 77 -9.66 9.46 3.44
C PHE A 77 -10.20 8.23 4.17
N VAL A 78 -10.67 8.39 5.42
CA VAL A 78 -11.16 7.25 6.22
C VAL A 78 -12.40 6.63 5.57
N GLY A 79 -12.41 5.31 5.46
CA GLY A 79 -13.46 4.55 4.79
C GLY A 79 -13.28 4.38 3.28
N MET A 80 -12.37 5.12 2.65
CA MET A 80 -12.05 4.93 1.23
C MET A 80 -11.24 3.65 0.99
N GLY A 81 -11.36 3.07 -0.21
CA GLY A 81 -10.36 2.09 -0.66
C GLY A 81 -8.98 2.73 -0.71
N LEU A 82 -7.93 2.00 -0.29
CA LEU A 82 -6.58 2.55 -0.17
C LEU A 82 -6.07 3.13 -1.49
N GLN A 83 -6.25 2.43 -2.62
CA GLN A 83 -5.89 2.95 -3.94
C GLN A 83 -6.59 4.28 -4.24
N SER A 84 -7.91 4.37 -3.97
CA SER A 84 -8.67 5.59 -4.22
C SER A 84 -8.25 6.75 -3.33
N ALA A 85 -7.85 6.46 -2.08
CA ALA A 85 -7.33 7.46 -1.15
C ALA A 85 -5.98 8.02 -1.64
N GLN A 86 -5.08 7.16 -2.09
CA GLN A 86 -3.79 7.55 -2.65
C GLN A 86 -3.97 8.38 -3.92
N ASP A 87 -4.83 7.95 -4.85
CA ASP A 87 -5.13 8.70 -6.08
C ASP A 87 -5.71 10.09 -5.75
N ALA A 88 -6.61 10.17 -4.78
CA ALA A 88 -7.21 11.43 -4.33
C ALA A 88 -6.17 12.36 -3.66
N ALA A 89 -5.27 11.82 -2.85
CA ALA A 89 -4.18 12.57 -2.22
C ALA A 89 -3.22 13.14 -3.28
N GLN A 90 -2.81 12.32 -4.25
CA GLN A 90 -1.95 12.73 -5.35
C GLN A 90 -2.61 13.82 -6.21
N LYS A 91 -3.90 13.72 -6.50
CA LYS A 91 -4.66 14.73 -7.23
C LYS A 91 -4.68 16.07 -6.50
N GLN A 92 -4.62 16.08 -5.17
CA GLN A 92 -4.47 17.31 -4.36
C GLN A 92 -3.03 17.84 -4.34
N GLY A 93 -2.06 17.05 -4.80
CA GLY A 93 -0.64 17.41 -4.87
C GLY A 93 0.21 16.80 -3.75
N PHE A 94 -0.36 15.99 -2.86
CA PHE A 94 0.43 15.24 -1.87
C PHE A 94 1.16 14.09 -2.57
N SER A 95 2.48 14.11 -2.55
CA SER A 95 3.30 13.12 -3.27
C SER A 95 3.95 12.09 -2.35
N THR A 96 4.11 12.42 -1.07
CA THR A 96 4.74 11.53 -0.08
C THR A 96 3.66 10.74 0.65
N LEU A 97 3.36 9.56 0.13
CA LEU A 97 2.34 8.66 0.67
C LEU A 97 2.96 7.41 1.26
N LYS A 98 2.39 6.97 2.38
CA LYS A 98 2.74 5.73 3.07
C LYS A 98 1.47 5.02 3.50
N SER A 99 1.52 3.72 3.67
CA SER A 99 0.47 2.93 4.28
C SER A 99 1.05 1.86 5.20
N HIS A 100 0.24 1.46 6.19
CA HIS A 100 0.59 0.39 7.13
C HIS A 100 -0.65 -0.42 7.48
N ASP A 101 -0.43 -1.61 8.04
CA ASP A 101 -1.51 -2.47 8.52
C ASP A 101 -2.00 -1.99 9.89
N SER A 102 -3.19 -1.39 9.95
CA SER A 102 -3.82 -0.89 11.19
C SER A 102 -3.98 -1.95 12.28
N LEU A 103 -3.95 -3.24 11.95
CA LEU A 103 -4.02 -4.33 12.91
C LEU A 103 -2.64 -4.73 13.50
N GLY A 104 -1.58 -3.99 13.16
CA GLY A 104 -0.23 -4.25 13.68
C GLY A 104 0.30 -5.64 13.33
N ARG A 105 -0.12 -6.19 12.19
CA ARG A 105 0.29 -7.51 11.69
C ARG A 105 1.42 -7.42 10.69
N ASP A 106 1.82 -6.18 10.30
CA ASP A 106 2.89 -5.86 9.35
C ASP A 106 2.71 -6.54 7.97
N ARG A 107 1.46 -6.62 7.51
CA ARG A 107 1.17 -7.11 6.16
C ARG A 107 1.43 -6.02 5.14
N HIS A 108 2.10 -6.38 4.05
CA HIS A 108 2.32 -5.44 2.95
C HIS A 108 1.06 -5.28 2.07
N GLN A 109 0.75 -4.03 1.72
CA GLN A 109 -0.36 -3.67 0.83
C GLN A 109 0.06 -3.84 -0.65
N ILE A 110 0.33 -5.08 -1.09
CA ILE A 110 0.81 -5.37 -2.45
C ILE A 110 -0.22 -4.97 -3.52
N LEU A 111 -1.50 -5.12 -3.21
CA LEU A 111 -2.62 -4.71 -4.05
C LEU A 111 -3.50 -3.75 -3.25
N ASP A 112 -3.27 -2.46 -3.40
CA ASP A 112 -3.93 -1.41 -2.61
C ASP A 112 -5.46 -1.45 -2.75
N ARG A 113 -5.98 -1.87 -3.89
CA ARG A 113 -7.42 -2.04 -4.13
C ARG A 113 -8.11 -3.06 -3.21
N ASP A 114 -7.33 -3.96 -2.57
CA ASP A 114 -7.84 -4.97 -1.65
C ASP A 114 -7.89 -4.48 -0.19
N TRP A 115 -7.59 -3.18 0.03
CA TRP A 115 -7.49 -2.57 1.34
C TRP A 115 -8.39 -1.35 1.44
N LYS A 116 -8.84 -1.04 2.66
CA LYS A 116 -9.58 0.20 2.99
C LYS A 116 -8.87 0.96 4.10
N VAL A 117 -8.95 2.28 4.05
CA VAL A 117 -8.35 3.21 5.02
C VAL A 117 -9.18 3.23 6.30
N CYS A 118 -8.55 3.02 7.43
CA CYS A 118 -9.13 3.09 8.77
C CYS A 118 -8.70 4.34 9.53
N SER A 119 -7.49 4.82 9.25
CA SER A 119 -6.91 5.99 9.91
C SER A 119 -6.02 6.77 8.94
N GLN A 120 -5.78 8.03 9.25
CA GLN A 120 -4.81 8.89 8.57
C GLN A 120 -4.05 9.72 9.61
N ASN A 121 -2.74 9.91 9.43
CA ASN A 121 -1.89 10.61 10.39
C ASN A 121 -2.16 12.11 10.45
N VAL A 122 -2.56 12.73 9.33
CA VAL A 122 -2.95 14.14 9.28
C VAL A 122 -4.47 14.25 9.25
N LYS A 123 -5.05 14.92 10.23
CA LYS A 123 -6.51 15.03 10.37
C LYS A 123 -7.13 15.70 9.14
N ALA A 124 -8.27 15.19 8.70
CA ALA A 124 -9.10 15.81 7.66
C ALA A 124 -9.42 17.28 7.99
N GLY A 125 -9.38 18.14 7.01
CA GLY A 125 -9.58 19.59 7.19
C GLY A 125 -8.31 20.36 7.59
N THR A 126 -7.20 19.70 7.93
CA THR A 126 -5.93 20.36 8.23
C THR A 126 -5.29 20.90 6.95
N THR A 127 -4.86 22.15 6.96
CA THR A 127 -4.04 22.73 5.86
C THR A 127 -2.56 22.51 6.18
N THR A 128 -1.86 21.82 5.29
CA THR A 128 -0.43 21.51 5.45
C THR A 128 0.32 21.56 4.12
N SER A 129 1.66 21.51 4.16
CA SER A 129 2.49 21.42 2.95
C SER A 129 2.14 20.15 2.15
N THR A 130 2.14 20.25 0.83
CA THR A 130 2.00 19.08 -0.06
C THR A 130 3.17 18.10 0.05
N ASP A 131 4.29 18.50 0.65
CA ASP A 131 5.45 17.65 0.92
C ASP A 131 5.28 16.84 2.23
N THR A 132 4.22 17.14 3.02
CA THR A 132 3.90 16.39 4.24
C THR A 132 3.59 14.95 3.89
N GLN A 133 4.23 14.01 4.57
CA GLN A 133 3.91 12.60 4.41
C GLN A 133 2.52 12.30 4.96
N LEU A 134 1.64 11.78 4.10
CA LEU A 134 0.38 11.19 4.51
C LEU A 134 0.57 9.68 4.70
N ASP A 135 0.26 9.19 5.89
CA ASP A 135 0.33 7.77 6.25
C ASP A 135 -1.08 7.26 6.54
N PHE A 136 -1.48 6.21 5.81
CA PHE A 136 -2.79 5.60 5.90
C PHE A 136 -2.70 4.27 6.65
N GLY A 137 -3.38 4.17 7.79
CA GLY A 137 -3.64 2.90 8.44
C GLY A 137 -4.75 2.17 7.68
N ALA A 138 -4.47 0.95 7.24
CA ALA A 138 -5.39 0.20 6.38
C ALA A 138 -5.63 -1.23 6.87
N VAL A 139 -6.78 -1.79 6.53
CA VAL A 139 -7.12 -3.21 6.73
C VAL A 139 -7.64 -3.81 5.42
N LYS A 140 -7.71 -5.12 5.31
CA LYS A 140 -8.39 -5.78 4.18
C LYS A 140 -9.86 -5.38 4.12
N LEU A 141 -10.45 -5.40 2.91
CA LEU A 141 -11.83 -4.94 2.69
C LEU A 141 -12.86 -5.67 3.56
N ASP A 142 -12.63 -6.94 3.85
CA ASP A 142 -13.46 -7.83 4.69
C ASP A 142 -13.20 -7.70 6.20
N GLU A 143 -12.14 -7.00 6.61
CA GLU A 143 -11.78 -6.80 8.01
C GLU A 143 -12.43 -5.55 8.60
N THR A 144 -12.60 -5.55 9.92
CA THR A 144 -13.11 -4.38 10.67
C THR A 144 -11.94 -3.47 11.06
N CYS A 145 -12.14 -2.17 10.86
CA CYS A 145 -11.20 -1.16 11.36
C CYS A 145 -11.10 -1.22 12.89
N PRO A 146 -9.88 -1.23 13.46
CA PRO A 146 -9.72 -1.07 14.90
C PRO A 146 -10.07 0.35 15.33
N ALA A 147 -10.42 0.53 16.61
CA ALA A 147 -10.70 1.88 17.16
C ALA A 147 -9.48 2.83 17.08
N LYS A 148 -8.29 2.26 17.03
CA LYS A 148 -7.00 2.93 16.78
C LYS A 148 -6.00 1.92 16.22
N ASP A 149 -5.01 2.41 15.51
CA ASP A 149 -3.94 1.56 14.97
C ASP A 149 -3.26 0.77 16.07
N GLN A 150 -3.07 -0.52 15.81
CA GLN A 150 -2.37 -1.43 16.70
C GLN A 150 -0.88 -1.41 16.36
N SER A 151 -0.06 -1.30 17.39
CA SER A 151 1.39 -1.40 17.22
C SER A 151 1.81 -2.87 17.00
N ALA A 152 2.90 -3.04 16.26
CA ALA A 152 3.63 -4.31 16.28
C ALA A 152 4.10 -4.61 17.72
N PRO A 153 4.27 -5.90 18.09
CA PRO A 153 4.84 -6.26 19.38
C PRO A 153 6.20 -5.57 19.62
N ALA A 154 6.42 -5.13 20.83
CA ALA A 154 7.73 -4.59 21.21
C ALA A 154 8.82 -5.66 21.06
N SER A 155 10.05 -5.22 20.77
CA SER A 155 11.19 -6.13 20.72
C SER A 155 11.32 -6.95 22.00
N ALA A 156 11.63 -8.24 21.84
CA ALA A 156 11.75 -9.18 22.96
C ALA A 156 12.93 -8.76 23.87
N GLY A 157 12.61 -8.19 25.01
CA GLY A 157 13.58 -7.75 26.04
C GLY A 157 14.16 -8.88 26.90
N GLY A 158 14.12 -10.13 26.42
CA GLY A 158 14.57 -11.31 27.18
C GLY A 158 13.42 -12.21 27.63
N THR A 159 12.18 -11.83 27.31
CA THR A 159 10.97 -12.63 27.56
C THR A 159 10.22 -12.79 26.23
N MET A 160 9.69 -13.98 25.98
CA MET A 160 8.94 -14.31 24.78
C MET A 160 7.63 -13.51 24.71
N PRO A 161 7.44 -12.62 23.72
CA PRO A 161 6.16 -11.92 23.53
C PRO A 161 5.05 -12.87 23.10
N ASP A 162 3.80 -12.40 23.18
CA ASP A 162 2.66 -13.10 22.54
C ASP A 162 2.54 -12.67 21.07
N PHE A 163 2.79 -13.62 20.19
CA PHE A 163 2.71 -13.43 18.75
C PHE A 163 1.44 -14.00 18.11
N LYS A 164 0.55 -14.59 18.90
CA LYS A 164 -0.68 -15.18 18.36
C LYS A 164 -1.48 -14.14 17.56
N GLY A 165 -1.86 -14.47 16.32
CA GLY A 165 -2.56 -13.58 15.40
C GLY A 165 -1.69 -12.51 14.73
N LYS A 166 -0.41 -12.37 15.08
CA LYS A 166 0.55 -11.48 14.40
C LYS A 166 1.13 -12.17 13.18
N SER A 167 1.71 -11.40 12.25
CA SER A 167 2.43 -12.03 11.14
C SER A 167 3.71 -12.70 11.65
N VAL A 168 4.14 -13.73 10.92
CA VAL A 168 5.42 -14.40 11.18
C VAL A 168 6.58 -13.41 11.03
N ASN A 169 6.49 -12.49 10.05
CA ASN A 169 7.48 -11.42 9.86
C ASN A 169 7.59 -10.55 11.11
N THR A 170 6.47 -10.02 11.62
CA THR A 170 6.45 -9.23 12.86
C THR A 170 7.04 -9.99 14.04
N ALA A 171 6.73 -11.28 14.16
CA ALA A 171 7.25 -12.12 15.24
C ALA A 171 8.78 -12.30 15.12
N ARG A 172 9.29 -12.48 13.91
CA ARG A 172 10.74 -12.58 13.65
C ARG A 172 11.45 -11.29 13.97
N ASP A 173 10.92 -10.15 13.53
CA ASP A 173 11.54 -8.81 13.73
C ASP A 173 11.57 -8.41 15.20
N ALA A 174 10.59 -8.86 15.99
CA ALA A 174 10.58 -8.60 17.44
C ALA A 174 11.59 -9.44 18.22
N LEU A 175 12.09 -10.54 17.67
CA LEU A 175 13.10 -11.39 18.30
C LEU A 175 14.51 -10.88 18.02
N ARG A 176 15.49 -11.23 18.89
CA ARG A 176 16.89 -10.84 18.68
C ARG A 176 17.43 -11.41 17.37
N SER A 177 18.24 -10.62 16.68
CA SER A 177 19.02 -11.11 15.55
C SER A 177 19.86 -12.33 15.98
N GLY A 178 19.82 -13.39 15.16
CA GLY A 178 20.50 -14.65 15.48
C GLY A 178 19.65 -15.67 16.25
N THR A 179 18.40 -15.36 16.63
CA THR A 179 17.48 -16.36 17.15
C THR A 179 17.19 -17.42 16.06
N SER A 180 17.39 -18.70 16.40
CA SER A 180 17.01 -19.81 15.51
C SER A 180 15.49 -19.91 15.48
N ILE A 181 14.88 -19.67 14.31
CA ILE A 181 13.43 -19.66 14.16
C ILE A 181 13.02 -20.68 13.10
N THR A 182 12.12 -21.58 13.47
CA THR A 182 11.46 -22.53 12.57
C THR A 182 9.99 -22.17 12.43
N VAL A 183 9.49 -22.13 11.19
CA VAL A 183 8.07 -21.90 10.91
C VAL A 183 7.46 -23.09 10.21
N LYS A 184 6.32 -23.54 10.71
CA LYS A 184 5.58 -24.71 10.19
C LYS A 184 4.17 -24.30 9.75
N ASP A 185 3.71 -24.86 8.62
CA ASP A 185 2.31 -24.76 8.20
C ASP A 185 1.41 -25.58 9.12
N ALA A 186 0.60 -24.90 9.93
CA ALA A 186 -0.31 -25.53 10.87
C ALA A 186 -1.58 -26.09 10.20
N SER A 187 -1.84 -25.79 8.93
CA SER A 187 -3.03 -26.26 8.22
C SER A 187 -3.00 -27.75 7.85
N GLY A 188 -1.86 -28.42 8.03
CA GLY A 188 -1.64 -29.80 7.59
C GLY A 188 -1.41 -29.96 6.07
N LYS A 189 -1.37 -28.86 5.30
CA LYS A 189 -1.16 -28.89 3.84
C LYS A 189 0.31 -28.98 3.43
N GLY A 190 1.25 -28.95 4.37
CA GLY A 190 2.69 -29.07 4.13
C GLY A 190 3.29 -27.96 3.26
N ARG A 191 2.74 -26.74 3.32
CA ARG A 191 3.19 -25.62 2.49
C ARG A 191 4.45 -24.98 3.07
N TYR A 192 5.29 -24.45 2.19
CA TYR A 192 6.41 -23.60 2.60
C TYR A 192 5.94 -22.17 2.89
N VAL A 193 6.47 -21.59 3.97
CA VAL A 193 6.22 -20.19 4.34
C VAL A 193 7.27 -19.32 3.63
N LEU A 194 6.92 -18.81 2.46
CA LEU A 194 7.84 -17.99 1.64
C LEU A 194 7.70 -16.50 1.92
N LEU A 195 6.48 -16.01 2.09
CA LEU A 195 6.18 -14.61 2.39
C LEU A 195 5.59 -14.53 3.79
N GLU A 196 6.45 -14.38 4.79
CA GLU A 196 6.09 -14.46 6.22
C GLU A 196 5.05 -13.42 6.65
N SER A 197 5.02 -12.24 6.02
CA SER A 197 4.00 -11.20 6.27
C SER A 197 2.57 -11.65 5.94
N ASN A 198 2.40 -12.69 5.11
CA ASN A 198 1.08 -13.23 4.73
C ASN A 198 0.62 -14.41 5.62
N TRP A 199 1.40 -14.75 6.64
CA TRP A 199 1.11 -15.86 7.55
C TRP A 199 0.92 -15.37 8.97
N GLN A 200 -0.16 -15.77 9.62
CA GLN A 200 -0.43 -15.47 11.02
C GLN A 200 0.04 -16.60 11.92
N VAL A 201 0.65 -16.24 13.04
CA VAL A 201 1.05 -17.19 14.07
C VAL A 201 -0.20 -17.73 14.79
N CYS A 202 -0.36 -19.04 14.82
CA CYS A 202 -1.40 -19.74 15.56
C CYS A 202 -0.92 -20.15 16.96
N SER A 203 0.31 -20.68 17.02
CA SER A 203 0.96 -21.05 18.26
C SER A 203 2.47 -20.84 18.16
N GLN A 204 3.10 -20.77 19.32
CA GLN A 204 4.53 -20.52 19.46
C GLN A 204 5.17 -21.37 20.54
N LYS A 205 6.43 -21.72 20.35
CA LYS A 205 7.30 -22.32 21.36
C LYS A 205 8.61 -21.56 21.40
N PRO A 206 9.08 -21.13 22.57
CA PRO A 206 8.42 -21.24 23.89
C PRO A 206 7.15 -20.42 24.00
N PRO A 207 6.27 -20.71 25.00
CA PRO A 207 5.06 -19.93 25.24
C PRO A 207 5.38 -18.47 25.59
N ALA A 208 4.41 -17.57 25.37
CA ALA A 208 4.48 -16.18 25.81
C ALA A 208 4.82 -16.10 27.32
N GLY A 209 5.63 -15.11 27.69
CA GLY A 209 6.11 -14.92 29.06
C GLY A 209 7.33 -15.77 29.43
N THR A 210 7.73 -16.75 28.62
CA THR A 210 8.92 -17.57 28.89
C THR A 210 10.21 -16.74 28.73
N ARG A 211 11.16 -16.90 29.66
CA ARG A 211 12.49 -16.26 29.54
C ARG A 211 13.25 -16.81 28.32
N LEU A 212 13.76 -15.90 27.52
CA LEU A 212 14.60 -16.24 26.36
C LEU A 212 16.07 -16.26 26.78
N SER A 213 16.69 -17.43 26.63
CA SER A 213 18.11 -17.69 26.95
C SER A 213 18.91 -18.22 25.75
N GLY A 214 18.39 -17.99 24.50
CA GLY A 214 19.02 -18.46 23.26
C GLY A 214 18.44 -19.78 22.73
N GLN A 215 17.38 -20.33 23.34
CA GLN A 215 16.70 -21.51 22.84
C GLN A 215 16.03 -21.25 21.49
N PRO A 216 15.90 -22.28 20.63
CA PRO A 216 15.17 -22.18 19.37
C PRO A 216 13.72 -21.78 19.56
N VAL A 217 13.18 -21.03 18.61
CA VAL A 217 11.77 -20.63 18.56
C VAL A 217 11.08 -21.36 17.41
N GLU A 218 9.89 -21.87 17.67
CA GLU A 218 9.04 -22.49 16.65
C GLU A 218 7.71 -21.75 16.57
N PHE A 219 7.30 -21.39 15.34
CA PHE A 219 5.98 -20.87 15.04
C PHE A 219 5.19 -21.88 14.22
N SER A 220 3.96 -22.19 14.66
CA SER A 220 2.97 -22.85 13.82
C SER A 220 2.04 -21.79 13.26
N ALA A 221 1.94 -21.68 11.94
CA ALA A 221 1.27 -20.57 11.26
C ALA A 221 0.34 -21.05 10.15
N VAL A 222 -0.68 -20.27 9.83
CA VAL A 222 -1.53 -20.42 8.65
C VAL A 222 -1.55 -19.11 7.86
N LYS A 223 -2.02 -19.13 6.62
CA LYS A 223 -2.22 -17.87 5.89
C LYS A 223 -3.30 -17.02 6.57
N PHE A 224 -3.17 -15.69 6.52
CA PHE A 224 -4.25 -14.81 6.94
C PHE A 224 -5.53 -15.16 6.19
N GLY A 225 -6.67 -15.18 6.90
CA GLY A 225 -7.96 -15.63 6.38
C GLY A 225 -8.24 -17.12 6.55
N GLU A 226 -7.23 -17.92 6.97
CA GLU A 226 -7.44 -19.32 7.37
C GLU A 226 -7.58 -19.42 8.90
N SER A 227 -8.38 -20.40 9.36
CA SER A 227 -8.52 -20.68 10.79
C SER A 227 -7.30 -21.43 11.33
N CYS A 228 -6.86 -21.03 12.52
CA CYS A 228 -5.90 -21.82 13.28
C CYS A 228 -6.55 -23.13 13.75
N PRO A 229 -5.84 -24.27 13.68
CA PRO A 229 -6.31 -25.56 14.18
C PRO A 229 -6.46 -25.59 15.71
#